data_4e578f9dd8cc50c0424e3c27b30e7ba3
#
_entry.id   4e578f9dd8cc50c0424e3c27b30e7ba3
#
_cell.length_a   1.000
_cell.length_b   1.000
_cell.length_c   1.000
_cell.angle_alpha   90.00
_cell.angle_beta   90.00
_cell.angle_gamma   90.00
#
_symmetry.space_group_name_H-M   'P 1'
#
loop_
_entity.id
_entity.type
_entity.pdbx_description
1 polymer ?
#
loop_
_entity_poly.entity_id
_entity_poly.type
_entity_poly.pdbx_seq_one_letter_code
_entity_poly.pdbx_strand_id
1 'polypeptide(L)'
;LSNKVFRQSLIVHAKAYESVANKQIGPSDVNKIHVVADFVKKDDGWHDKFALMPQDISWLCEVFYKMYPASINLSQILEILPEDKLMVYSAFVRLLTNSASAMIVKDELKDIEYAPNRSRLKTNLTGYIKYFLNHKDNADIIFANKFGVSEKLNLADYYIFLLLDGKNNLEDITTKALKFIKENDVKFFETNGKEIKRNKVVSNIFSYVAGTIRIASMLYLLEEI
;
A
#
# COMPACT_ATOMS: atom_id res chain seq x y z
N LEU A 1 3.56 -14.62 23.15
CA LEU A 1 2.58 -14.27 22.09
C LEU A 1 1.49 -15.33 22.11
N SER A 2 0.26 -14.90 22.46
CA SER A 2 -0.83 -15.81 22.73
C SER A 2 -1.23 -16.60 21.48
N ASN A 3 -1.52 -17.89 21.64
CA ASN A 3 -2.13 -18.81 20.65
C ASN A 3 -3.30 -18.20 19.86
N LYS A 4 -3.88 -17.10 20.34
CA LYS A 4 -5.01 -16.39 19.74
C LYS A 4 -4.61 -15.57 18.50
N VAL A 5 -3.45 -14.89 18.54
CA VAL A 5 -2.93 -14.12 17.40
C VAL A 5 -2.45 -15.05 16.28
N PHE A 6 -1.79 -16.14 16.64
CA PHE A 6 -1.38 -17.17 15.70
C PHE A 6 -2.59 -17.83 15.00
N ARG A 7 -3.65 -18.15 15.76
CA ARG A 7 -4.89 -18.71 15.19
C ARG A 7 -5.64 -17.71 14.30
N GLN A 8 -5.65 -16.42 14.63
CA GLN A 8 -6.28 -15.40 13.77
C GLN A 8 -5.47 -15.16 12.49
N SER A 9 -4.16 -15.16 12.56
CA SER A 9 -3.29 -15.07 11.39
C SER A 9 -3.49 -16.30 10.47
N LEU A 10 -3.55 -17.51 11.04
CA LEU A 10 -3.85 -18.74 10.29
C LEU A 10 -5.26 -18.72 9.66
N ILE A 11 -6.26 -18.15 10.33
CA ILE A 11 -7.64 -18.05 9.80
C ILE A 11 -7.70 -17.04 8.66
N VAL A 12 -6.99 -15.92 8.74
CA VAL A 12 -6.91 -14.94 7.65
C VAL A 12 -6.15 -15.55 6.46
N HIS A 13 -5.06 -16.26 6.71
CA HIS A 13 -4.32 -16.97 5.67
C HIS A 13 -5.13 -18.15 5.12
N ALA A 14 -5.85 -18.90 5.96
CA ALA A 14 -6.70 -20.02 5.51
C ALA A 14 -7.90 -19.53 4.69
N LYS A 15 -8.54 -18.39 5.03
CA LYS A 15 -9.61 -17.80 4.22
C LYS A 15 -9.12 -17.22 2.89
N ALA A 16 -7.94 -16.64 2.85
CA ALA A 16 -7.26 -16.29 1.60
C ALA A 16 -6.91 -17.57 0.81
N TYR A 17 -6.52 -18.64 1.50
CA TYR A 17 -6.25 -19.95 0.94
C TYR A 17 -7.54 -20.64 0.45
N GLU A 18 -8.66 -20.59 1.17
CA GLU A 18 -9.92 -21.22 0.75
C GLU A 18 -10.47 -20.64 -0.57
N SER A 19 -10.25 -19.37 -0.84
CA SER A 19 -10.59 -18.80 -2.16
C SER A 19 -9.69 -19.31 -3.30
N VAL A 20 -8.53 -19.87 -2.95
CA VAL A 20 -7.54 -20.45 -3.88
C VAL A 20 -7.56 -21.99 -3.82
N ALA A 21 -7.90 -22.60 -2.67
CA ALA A 21 -7.69 -24.00 -2.33
C ALA A 21 -8.76 -24.99 -2.81
N ASN A 22 -9.76 -24.54 -3.54
CA ASN A 22 -10.58 -25.49 -4.32
C ASN A 22 -9.85 -26.04 -5.57
N LYS A 23 -8.59 -25.64 -5.77
CA LYS A 23 -7.65 -26.32 -6.67
C LYS A 23 -6.48 -26.80 -5.81
N GLN A 24 -6.16 -28.09 -5.88
CA GLN A 24 -4.91 -28.60 -5.33
C GLN A 24 -3.77 -27.77 -5.89
N ILE A 25 -3.10 -26.99 -5.04
CA ILE A 25 -1.94 -26.19 -5.43
C ILE A 25 -0.80 -27.18 -5.65
N GLY A 26 -0.54 -27.50 -6.91
CA GLY A 26 0.63 -28.28 -7.29
C GLY A 26 1.92 -27.43 -7.14
N PRO A 27 3.10 -28.05 -7.14
CA PRO A 27 4.38 -27.33 -7.08
C PRO A 27 4.53 -26.27 -8.17
N SER A 28 3.91 -26.45 -9.33
CA SER A 28 3.86 -25.48 -10.43
C SER A 28 3.01 -24.23 -10.15
N ASP A 29 2.06 -24.34 -9.22
CA ASP A 29 1.16 -23.23 -8.90
C ASP A 29 1.75 -22.33 -7.83
N VAL A 30 2.67 -22.81 -6.99
CA VAL A 30 3.41 -22.00 -6.01
C VAL A 30 4.19 -20.90 -6.70
N ASN A 31 4.72 -21.14 -7.89
CA ASN A 31 5.45 -20.16 -8.67
C ASN A 31 4.58 -19.00 -9.18
N LYS A 32 3.25 -19.19 -9.20
CA LYS A 32 2.28 -18.19 -9.66
C LYS A 32 1.62 -17.40 -8.54
N ILE A 33 1.92 -17.74 -7.29
CA ILE A 33 1.40 -17.03 -6.14
C ILE A 33 2.07 -15.67 -6.08
N HIS A 34 1.26 -14.62 -6.12
CA HIS A 34 1.71 -13.26 -5.92
C HIS A 34 1.73 -12.92 -4.44
N VAL A 35 2.81 -12.28 -4.00
CA VAL A 35 2.97 -11.84 -2.61
C VAL A 35 3.32 -10.36 -2.61
N VAL A 36 2.71 -9.62 -1.71
CA VAL A 36 3.07 -8.26 -1.37
C VAL A 36 3.47 -8.21 0.09
N ALA A 37 4.56 -7.52 0.41
CA ALA A 37 5.00 -7.34 1.79
C ALA A 37 5.63 -5.96 1.97
N ASP A 38 5.32 -5.35 3.11
CA ASP A 38 5.85 -4.05 3.50
C ASP A 38 6.90 -4.24 4.59
N PHE A 39 8.14 -3.89 4.28
CA PHE A 39 9.28 -3.99 5.19
C PHE A 39 9.94 -2.63 5.40
N VAL A 40 10.48 -2.44 6.59
CA VAL A 40 11.25 -1.24 6.96
C VAL A 40 12.64 -1.67 7.41
N LYS A 41 13.67 -1.02 6.89
CA LYS A 41 15.03 -1.22 7.36
C LYS A 41 15.31 -0.33 8.56
N LYS A 42 15.76 -0.92 9.68
CA LYS A 42 16.23 -0.24 10.88
C LYS A 42 17.68 -0.59 11.16
N ASP A 43 18.27 0.01 12.20
CA ASP A 43 19.68 -0.20 12.56
C ASP A 43 20.00 -1.67 12.91
N ASP A 44 19.03 -2.39 13.48
CA ASP A 44 19.13 -3.80 13.88
C ASP A 44 18.70 -4.81 12.80
N GLY A 45 18.24 -4.33 11.63
CA GLY A 45 17.85 -5.18 10.51
C GLY A 45 16.53 -4.83 9.84
N TRP A 46 15.98 -5.80 9.11
CA TRP A 46 14.67 -5.65 8.47
C TRP A 46 13.54 -5.96 9.45
N HIS A 47 12.55 -5.11 9.46
CA HIS A 47 11.33 -5.28 10.24
C HIS A 47 10.11 -5.34 9.33
N ASP A 48 9.17 -6.22 9.67
CA ASP A 48 7.80 -6.01 9.26
C ASP A 48 7.09 -5.09 10.26
N LYS A 49 5.80 -4.91 10.10
CA LYS A 49 4.99 -4.03 10.97
C LYS A 49 5.09 -4.42 12.47
N PHE A 50 5.45 -5.65 12.81
CA PHE A 50 5.33 -6.19 14.16
C PHE A 50 6.62 -6.78 14.74
N ALA A 51 7.55 -7.22 13.90
CA ALA A 51 8.70 -7.98 14.35
C ALA A 51 9.96 -7.79 13.49
N LEU A 52 11.13 -8.05 14.09
CA LEU A 52 12.39 -8.18 13.38
C LEU A 52 12.37 -9.46 12.54
N MET A 53 12.74 -9.34 11.29
CA MET A 53 12.82 -10.46 10.35
C MET A 53 14.13 -11.25 10.55
N PRO A 54 14.12 -12.58 10.32
CA PRO A 54 15.32 -13.38 10.37
C PRO A 54 16.42 -12.87 9.43
N GLN A 55 17.67 -12.85 9.90
CA GLN A 55 18.78 -12.27 9.16
C GLN A 55 19.08 -13.03 7.85
N ASP A 56 18.86 -14.33 7.83
CA ASP A 56 19.11 -15.18 6.66
C ASP A 56 18.14 -14.95 5.49
N ILE A 57 16.99 -14.27 5.73
CA ILE A 57 16.07 -13.83 4.69
C ILE A 57 16.10 -12.32 4.44
N SER A 58 17.07 -11.60 4.98
CA SER A 58 17.19 -10.13 4.86
C SER A 58 17.27 -9.65 3.41
N TRP A 59 17.94 -10.41 2.54
CA TRP A 59 17.99 -10.13 1.10
C TRP A 59 16.62 -10.17 0.43
N LEU A 60 15.75 -11.10 0.86
CA LEU A 60 14.40 -11.22 0.34
C LEU A 60 13.52 -10.08 0.84
N CYS A 61 13.69 -9.64 2.09
CA CYS A 61 13.02 -8.44 2.61
C CYS A 61 13.41 -7.20 1.79
N GLU A 62 14.67 -7.09 1.37
CA GLU A 62 15.13 -6.00 0.50
C GLU A 62 14.48 -6.05 -0.89
N VAL A 63 14.28 -7.23 -1.48
CA VAL A 63 13.57 -7.39 -2.75
C VAL A 63 12.14 -6.88 -2.61
N PHE A 64 11.40 -7.32 -1.58
CA PHE A 64 10.04 -6.85 -1.33
C PHE A 64 9.96 -5.35 -1.06
N TYR A 65 10.88 -4.81 -0.29
CA TYR A 65 10.96 -3.37 -0.01
C TYR A 65 11.09 -2.53 -1.30
N LYS A 66 11.93 -3.00 -2.24
CA LYS A 66 12.12 -2.30 -3.52
C LYS A 66 10.90 -2.43 -4.44
N MET A 67 10.16 -3.54 -4.34
CA MET A 67 8.99 -3.80 -5.18
C MET A 67 7.70 -3.21 -4.63
N TYR A 68 7.64 -2.95 -3.31
CA TYR A 68 6.43 -2.44 -2.67
C TYR A 68 5.99 -1.09 -3.28
N PRO A 69 4.70 -0.90 -3.61
CA PRO A 69 3.52 -1.72 -3.30
C PRO A 69 3.20 -2.79 -4.35
N ALA A 70 4.00 -2.99 -5.38
CA ALA A 70 3.78 -4.07 -6.33
C ALA A 70 3.94 -5.45 -5.67
N SER A 71 3.21 -6.44 -6.18
CA SER A 71 3.40 -7.83 -5.77
C SER A 71 4.49 -8.48 -6.62
N ILE A 72 5.16 -9.46 -6.03
CA ILE A 72 6.13 -10.31 -6.73
C ILE A 72 5.77 -11.78 -6.55
N ASN A 73 5.98 -12.59 -7.56
CA ASN A 73 5.80 -14.03 -7.47
C ASN A 73 7.16 -14.76 -7.36
N LEU A 74 7.10 -16.02 -6.98
CA LEU A 74 8.31 -16.81 -6.77
C LEU A 74 9.14 -16.98 -8.05
N SER A 75 8.52 -17.05 -9.23
CA SER A 75 9.26 -17.13 -10.50
C SER A 75 10.10 -15.89 -10.74
N GLN A 76 9.55 -14.71 -10.47
CA GLN A 76 10.28 -13.44 -10.59
C GLN A 76 11.46 -13.37 -9.60
N ILE A 77 11.29 -13.90 -8.37
CA ILE A 77 12.39 -13.97 -7.40
C ILE A 77 13.50 -14.93 -7.90
N LEU A 78 13.12 -16.06 -8.48
CA LEU A 78 14.05 -17.03 -9.05
C LEU A 78 14.82 -16.49 -10.26
N GLU A 79 14.24 -15.55 -11.01
CA GLU A 79 14.94 -14.83 -12.08
C GLU A 79 16.00 -13.87 -11.56
N ILE A 80 15.76 -13.26 -10.38
CA ILE A 80 16.73 -12.37 -9.72
C ILE A 80 17.92 -13.17 -9.16
N LEU A 81 17.68 -14.38 -8.65
CA LEU A 81 18.67 -15.25 -8.02
C LEU A 81 18.56 -16.69 -8.58
N PRO A 82 19.05 -16.94 -9.81
CA PRO A 82 18.85 -18.23 -10.46
C PRO A 82 19.70 -19.37 -9.91
N GLU A 83 20.77 -19.08 -9.16
CA GLU A 83 21.82 -20.06 -8.84
C GLU A 83 21.47 -21.00 -7.67
N ASP A 84 20.63 -20.57 -6.72
CA ASP A 84 20.25 -21.39 -5.57
C ASP A 84 18.73 -21.45 -5.36
N LYS A 85 18.07 -22.22 -6.21
CA LYS A 85 16.61 -22.40 -6.14
C LYS A 85 16.12 -22.88 -4.78
N LEU A 86 16.85 -23.80 -4.13
CA LEU A 86 16.43 -24.36 -2.86
C LEU A 86 16.49 -23.31 -1.74
N MET A 87 17.52 -22.48 -1.73
CA MET A 87 17.63 -21.35 -0.80
C MET A 87 16.47 -20.37 -1.02
N VAL A 88 16.16 -20.02 -2.27
CA VAL A 88 15.06 -19.12 -2.58
C VAL A 88 13.71 -19.67 -2.13
N TYR A 89 13.43 -20.96 -2.39
CA TYR A 89 12.21 -21.61 -1.92
C TYR A 89 12.11 -21.59 -0.38
N SER A 90 13.18 -21.96 0.30
CA SER A 90 13.24 -21.97 1.77
C SER A 90 13.02 -20.56 2.34
N ALA A 91 13.70 -19.56 1.80
CA ALA A 91 13.55 -18.17 2.23
C ALA A 91 12.13 -17.64 2.00
N PHE A 92 11.52 -17.97 0.87
CA PHE A 92 10.15 -17.54 0.54
C PHE A 92 9.12 -18.15 1.49
N VAL A 93 9.23 -19.47 1.78
CA VAL A 93 8.37 -20.11 2.77
C VAL A 93 8.57 -19.51 4.15
N ARG A 94 9.82 -19.27 4.56
CA ARG A 94 10.14 -18.62 5.85
C ARG A 94 9.58 -17.21 5.93
N LEU A 95 9.64 -16.45 4.86
CA LEU A 95 9.04 -15.12 4.81
C LEU A 95 7.53 -15.21 5.03
N LEU A 96 6.84 -16.08 4.30
CA LEU A 96 5.39 -16.26 4.44
C LEU A 96 4.95 -16.75 5.83
N THR A 97 5.81 -17.51 6.51
CA THR A 97 5.49 -18.06 7.84
C THR A 97 5.87 -17.12 8.99
N ASN A 98 6.85 -16.23 8.81
CA ASN A 98 7.35 -15.35 9.87
C ASN A 98 6.86 -13.90 9.75
N SER A 99 6.48 -13.45 8.56
CA SER A 99 6.01 -12.09 8.38
C SER A 99 4.49 -11.99 8.50
N ALA A 100 4.03 -11.12 9.37
CA ALA A 100 2.62 -10.74 9.46
C ALA A 100 2.23 -9.68 8.39
N SER A 101 3.21 -9.07 7.73
CA SER A 101 3.00 -8.09 6.66
C SER A 101 3.00 -8.72 5.26
N ALA A 102 3.46 -9.96 5.12
CA ALA A 102 3.42 -10.68 3.86
C ALA A 102 2.00 -11.18 3.56
N MET A 103 1.43 -10.73 2.47
CA MET A 103 0.07 -11.09 2.04
C MET A 103 0.11 -11.79 0.69
N ILE A 104 -0.57 -12.94 0.63
CA ILE A 104 -0.81 -13.63 -0.63
C ILE A 104 -1.99 -12.98 -1.34
N VAL A 105 -1.81 -12.62 -2.60
CA VAL A 105 -2.84 -12.03 -3.46
C VAL A 105 -3.09 -12.91 -4.67
N LYS A 106 -4.35 -12.94 -5.11
CA LYS A 106 -4.75 -13.79 -6.24
C LYS A 106 -4.20 -13.30 -7.56
N ASP A 107 -4.25 -11.99 -7.75
CA ASP A 107 -3.87 -11.34 -8.99
C ASP A 107 -2.64 -10.47 -8.75
N GLU A 108 -1.85 -10.26 -9.79
CA GLU A 108 -0.73 -9.34 -9.76
C GLU A 108 -1.18 -7.94 -9.31
N LEU A 109 -0.49 -7.38 -8.32
CA LEU A 109 -0.67 -5.99 -7.91
C LEU A 109 0.43 -5.15 -8.54
N LYS A 110 0.03 -4.20 -9.35
CA LYS A 110 0.95 -3.25 -9.98
C LYS A 110 1.05 -1.98 -9.14
N ASP A 111 2.23 -1.40 -9.07
CA ASP A 111 2.43 -0.03 -8.61
C ASP A 111 2.02 0.92 -9.73
N ILE A 112 0.76 1.36 -9.72
CA ILE A 112 0.24 2.28 -10.72
C ILE A 112 0.55 3.70 -10.25
N GLU A 113 1.49 4.36 -10.93
CA GLU A 113 1.75 5.78 -10.74
C GLU A 113 0.68 6.62 -11.45
N TYR A 114 0.29 7.72 -10.81
CA TYR A 114 -0.61 8.64 -11.46
C TYR A 114 0.09 9.41 -12.58
N ALA A 115 -0.47 9.29 -13.78
CA ALA A 115 -0.08 10.10 -14.94
C ALA A 115 -1.31 10.45 -15.78
N PRO A 116 -1.45 11.71 -16.26
CA PRO A 116 -2.53 12.10 -17.16
C PRO A 116 -2.61 11.19 -18.39
N ASN A 117 -3.83 10.84 -18.79
CA ASN A 117 -4.14 9.95 -19.92
C ASN A 117 -3.61 8.51 -19.81
N ARG A 118 -3.08 8.10 -18.64
CA ARG A 118 -2.58 6.74 -18.40
C ARG A 118 -3.22 6.09 -17.20
N SER A 119 -3.54 6.87 -16.18
CA SER A 119 -4.13 6.34 -14.96
C SER A 119 -5.08 7.34 -14.33
N ARG A 120 -6.02 6.83 -13.55
CA ARG A 120 -7.00 7.63 -12.80
C ARG A 120 -7.38 6.94 -11.49
N LEU A 121 -8.07 7.70 -10.63
CA LEU A 121 -8.76 7.14 -9.49
C LEU A 121 -9.82 6.13 -9.96
N LYS A 122 -9.90 4.97 -9.30
CA LYS A 122 -10.93 3.97 -9.59
C LYS A 122 -12.33 4.57 -9.53
N THR A 123 -13.09 4.35 -10.57
CA THR A 123 -14.42 5.00 -10.77
C THR A 123 -15.38 4.73 -9.63
N ASN A 124 -15.35 3.52 -9.04
CA ASN A 124 -16.20 3.15 -7.91
C ASN A 124 -15.90 3.92 -6.62
N LEU A 125 -14.73 4.53 -6.47
CA LEU A 125 -14.33 5.29 -5.29
C LEU A 125 -14.82 6.75 -5.34
N THR A 126 -15.08 7.28 -6.53
CA THR A 126 -15.42 8.69 -6.72
C THR A 126 -16.69 9.10 -5.92
N GLY A 127 -17.71 8.26 -5.91
CA GLY A 127 -18.94 8.51 -5.15
C GLY A 127 -18.71 8.53 -3.63
N TYR A 128 -17.92 7.58 -3.15
CA TYR A 128 -17.53 7.47 -1.75
C TYR A 128 -16.75 8.71 -1.27
N ILE A 129 -15.77 9.13 -2.04
CA ILE A 129 -14.93 10.29 -1.70
C ILE A 129 -15.76 11.59 -1.73
N LYS A 130 -16.67 11.75 -2.72
CA LYS A 130 -17.59 12.90 -2.75
C LYS A 130 -18.49 12.95 -1.52
N TYR A 131 -18.96 11.80 -1.05
CA TYR A 131 -19.75 11.74 0.18
C TYR A 131 -18.96 12.30 1.37
N PHE A 132 -17.70 11.90 1.55
CA PHE A 132 -16.85 12.42 2.64
C PHE A 132 -16.60 13.91 2.54
N LEU A 133 -16.31 14.43 1.35
CA LEU A 133 -16.11 15.87 1.15
C LEU A 133 -17.33 16.71 1.50
N ASN A 134 -18.52 16.15 1.34
CA ASN A 134 -19.78 16.84 1.67
C ASN A 134 -20.15 16.76 3.17
N HIS A 135 -19.56 15.81 3.91
CA HIS A 135 -19.84 15.59 5.34
C HIS A 135 -18.60 15.95 6.16
N LYS A 136 -18.31 17.25 6.22
CA LYS A 136 -17.06 17.83 6.79
C LYS A 136 -16.78 17.46 8.25
N ASP A 137 -17.78 17.01 9.01
CA ASP A 137 -17.66 16.66 10.43
C ASP A 137 -16.88 15.34 10.67
N ASN A 138 -16.60 14.56 9.61
CA ASN A 138 -15.92 13.27 9.67
C ASN A 138 -14.48 13.32 9.12
N ALA A 139 -13.78 14.42 9.32
CA ALA A 139 -12.48 14.72 8.72
C ALA A 139 -11.32 13.77 9.11
N ASP A 140 -11.51 12.91 10.10
CA ASP A 140 -10.48 12.00 10.63
C ASP A 140 -10.73 10.53 10.31
N ILE A 141 -11.12 10.23 9.06
CA ILE A 141 -11.42 8.85 8.68
C ILE A 141 -10.14 8.14 8.26
N ILE A 142 -9.95 6.95 8.84
CA ILE A 142 -8.92 6.02 8.40
C ILE A 142 -9.44 5.34 7.14
N PHE A 143 -8.80 5.58 6.02
CA PHE A 143 -9.04 4.85 4.79
C PHE A 143 -8.21 3.55 4.82
N ALA A 144 -8.87 2.42 4.66
CA ALA A 144 -8.20 1.14 4.56
C ALA A 144 -8.55 0.46 3.23
N ASN A 145 -7.55 -0.08 2.56
CA ASN A 145 -7.79 -0.92 1.39
C ASN A 145 -8.14 -2.36 1.78
N LYS A 146 -8.51 -3.17 0.79
CA LYS A 146 -8.87 -4.59 1.00
C LYS A 146 -7.76 -5.47 1.59
N PHE A 147 -6.52 -4.97 1.63
CA PHE A 147 -5.35 -5.67 2.17
C PHE A 147 -5.00 -5.23 3.60
N GLY A 148 -5.82 -4.37 4.20
CA GLY A 148 -5.58 -3.86 5.55
C GLY A 148 -4.49 -2.79 5.64
N VAL A 149 -3.95 -2.33 4.52
CA VAL A 149 -3.12 -1.12 4.47
C VAL A 149 -4.04 0.07 4.71
N SER A 150 -3.73 0.88 5.68
CA SER A 150 -4.58 2.01 6.09
C SER A 150 -3.77 3.27 6.30
N GLU A 151 -4.37 4.39 5.88
CA GLU A 151 -3.83 5.72 6.07
C GLU A 151 -4.90 6.64 6.68
N LYS A 152 -4.45 7.54 7.54
CA LYS A 152 -5.29 8.59 8.07
C LYS A 152 -5.29 9.76 7.10
N LEU A 153 -6.43 9.98 6.45
CA LEU A 153 -6.60 11.00 5.41
C LEU A 153 -7.41 12.18 5.94
N ASN A 154 -7.03 13.36 5.54
CA ASN A 154 -7.76 14.59 5.82
C ASN A 154 -8.60 15.05 4.60
N LEU A 155 -9.33 16.14 4.78
CA LEU A 155 -10.23 16.66 3.75
C LEU A 155 -9.49 17.04 2.44
N ALA A 156 -8.25 17.55 2.55
CA ALA A 156 -7.46 17.90 1.36
C ALA A 156 -7.00 16.67 0.59
N ASP A 157 -6.66 15.57 1.29
CA ASP A 157 -6.28 14.31 0.64
C ASP A 157 -7.44 13.75 -0.19
N TYR A 158 -8.65 13.75 0.35
CA TYR A 158 -9.85 13.35 -0.40
C TYR A 158 -10.11 14.24 -1.61
N TYR A 159 -9.91 15.55 -1.45
CA TYR A 159 -10.06 16.48 -2.57
C TYR A 159 -9.02 16.20 -3.66
N ILE A 160 -7.76 15.98 -3.29
CA ILE A 160 -6.69 15.61 -4.23
C ILE A 160 -7.05 14.31 -4.96
N PHE A 161 -7.56 13.30 -4.27
CA PHE A 161 -7.99 12.05 -4.90
C PHE A 161 -9.04 12.27 -5.99
N LEU A 162 -10.00 13.18 -5.80
CA LEU A 162 -10.97 13.50 -6.84
C LEU A 162 -10.35 14.17 -8.07
N LEU A 163 -9.21 14.82 -7.91
CA LEU A 163 -8.49 15.45 -9.02
C LEU A 163 -7.66 14.44 -9.83
N LEU A 164 -7.50 13.20 -9.34
CA LEU A 164 -6.83 12.10 -10.05
C LEU A 164 -7.79 11.49 -11.09
N ASP A 165 -8.29 12.30 -11.99
CA ASP A 165 -9.33 11.96 -12.99
C ASP A 165 -8.74 11.49 -14.34
N GLY A 166 -7.41 11.43 -14.44
CA GLY A 166 -6.70 11.11 -15.67
C GLY A 166 -6.51 12.31 -16.62
N LYS A 167 -6.98 13.52 -16.25
CA LYS A 167 -6.88 14.73 -17.10
C LYS A 167 -5.96 15.77 -16.49
N ASN A 168 -6.02 15.95 -15.18
CA ASN A 168 -5.20 16.94 -14.48
C ASN A 168 -3.75 16.45 -14.40
N ASN A 169 -2.80 17.32 -14.69
CA ASN A 169 -1.39 17.10 -14.38
C ASN A 169 -1.06 17.51 -12.94
N LEU A 170 0.16 17.26 -12.48
CA LEU A 170 0.58 17.55 -11.11
C LEU A 170 0.48 19.04 -10.76
N GLU A 171 0.75 19.93 -11.71
CA GLU A 171 0.66 21.38 -11.52
C GLU A 171 -0.80 21.85 -11.37
N ASP A 172 -1.70 21.30 -12.21
CA ASP A 172 -3.15 21.56 -12.11
C ASP A 172 -3.69 21.10 -10.76
N ILE A 173 -3.31 19.89 -10.33
CA ILE A 173 -3.72 19.32 -9.04
C ILE A 173 -3.21 20.21 -7.90
N THR A 174 -1.93 20.61 -7.95
CA THR A 174 -1.31 21.45 -6.92
C THR A 174 -2.02 22.80 -6.81
N THR A 175 -2.32 23.44 -7.93
CA THR A 175 -3.02 24.74 -7.97
C THR A 175 -4.43 24.63 -7.37
N LYS A 176 -5.19 23.60 -7.76
CA LYS A 176 -6.55 23.34 -7.25
C LYS A 176 -6.54 22.97 -5.78
N ALA A 177 -5.61 22.13 -5.34
CA ALA A 177 -5.45 21.75 -3.94
C ALA A 177 -5.10 22.96 -3.05
N LEU A 178 -4.19 23.80 -3.50
CA LEU A 178 -3.84 25.04 -2.80
C LEU A 178 -5.05 25.96 -2.60
N LYS A 179 -5.85 26.13 -3.65
CA LYS A 179 -7.10 26.92 -3.59
C LYS A 179 -8.06 26.30 -2.57
N PHE A 180 -8.30 24.99 -2.66
CA PHE A 180 -9.19 24.28 -1.74
C PHE A 180 -8.74 24.41 -0.27
N ILE A 181 -7.45 24.24 0.01
CA ILE A 181 -6.87 24.39 1.37
C ILE A 181 -7.05 25.82 1.89
N LYS A 182 -6.96 26.84 1.04
CA LYS A 182 -7.17 28.24 1.45
C LYS A 182 -8.62 28.57 1.75
N GLU A 183 -9.56 27.97 1.04
CA GLU A 183 -11.00 28.23 1.14
C GLU A 183 -11.70 27.37 2.21
N ASN A 184 -11.06 26.30 2.69
CA ASN A 184 -11.62 25.38 3.67
C ASN A 184 -10.77 25.32 4.94
N ASP A 185 -11.42 25.04 6.07
CA ASP A 185 -10.72 24.83 7.35
C ASP A 185 -10.16 23.41 7.44
N VAL A 186 -9.07 23.16 6.71
CA VAL A 186 -8.41 21.85 6.70
C VAL A 186 -7.36 21.82 7.83
N LYS A 187 -7.47 20.81 8.69
CA LYS A 187 -6.46 20.50 9.72
C LYS A 187 -5.47 19.48 9.21
N PHE A 188 -4.21 19.65 9.58
CA PHE A 188 -3.11 18.78 9.22
C PHE A 188 -2.43 18.26 10.47
N PHE A 189 -2.05 16.99 10.48
CA PHE A 189 -1.42 16.35 11.65
C PHE A 189 -0.17 15.58 11.21
N GLU A 190 0.86 15.59 12.06
CA GLU A 190 1.99 14.66 11.95
C GLU A 190 1.55 13.25 12.38
N THR A 191 2.35 12.25 12.05
CA THR A 191 2.10 10.84 12.42
C THR A 191 1.95 10.64 13.94
N ASN A 192 2.59 11.49 14.73
CA ASN A 192 2.49 11.49 16.21
C ASN A 192 1.23 12.21 16.74
N GLY A 193 0.35 12.69 15.86
CA GLY A 193 -0.88 13.41 16.23
C GLY A 193 -0.72 14.91 16.49
N LYS A 194 0.50 15.46 16.35
CA LYS A 194 0.73 16.90 16.51
C LYS A 194 0.19 17.68 15.31
N GLU A 195 -0.55 18.76 15.59
CA GLU A 195 -1.07 19.63 14.52
C GLU A 195 0.04 20.39 13.80
N ILE A 196 0.01 20.35 12.48
CA ILE A 196 0.93 21.07 11.60
C ILE A 196 0.28 22.40 11.22
N LYS A 197 1.03 23.50 11.38
CA LYS A 197 0.56 24.82 10.96
C LYS A 197 0.28 24.82 9.45
N ARG A 198 -0.92 25.24 9.06
CA ARG A 198 -1.37 25.34 7.66
C ARG A 198 -0.36 26.03 6.74
N ASN A 199 0.27 27.11 7.20
CA ASN A 199 1.26 27.83 6.40
C ASN A 199 2.47 26.95 6.04
N LYS A 200 2.87 26.00 6.89
CA LYS A 200 3.94 25.04 6.59
C LYS A 200 3.55 24.10 5.45
N VAL A 201 2.29 23.67 5.39
CA VAL A 201 1.78 22.83 4.30
C VAL A 201 1.67 23.65 3.02
N VAL A 202 1.15 24.86 3.09
CA VAL A 202 1.02 25.78 1.95
C VAL A 202 2.39 26.11 1.33
N SER A 203 3.43 26.33 2.15
CA SER A 203 4.79 26.58 1.66
C SER A 203 5.43 25.35 0.98
N ASN A 204 4.94 24.15 1.24
CA ASN A 204 5.44 22.89 0.68
C ASN A 204 4.34 22.13 -0.09
N ILE A 205 3.40 22.86 -0.67
CA ILE A 205 2.19 22.28 -1.27
C ILE A 205 2.49 21.23 -2.34
N PHE A 206 3.51 21.43 -3.16
CA PHE A 206 3.90 20.48 -4.19
C PHE A 206 4.30 19.13 -3.59
N SER A 207 5.15 19.14 -2.56
CA SER A 207 5.56 17.91 -1.86
C SER A 207 4.39 17.22 -1.16
N TYR A 208 3.47 18.02 -0.59
CA TYR A 208 2.26 17.48 0.01
C TYR A 208 1.37 16.76 -1.01
N VAL A 209 1.12 17.40 -2.15
CA VAL A 209 0.30 16.84 -3.24
C VAL A 209 0.96 15.58 -3.81
N ALA A 210 2.28 15.61 -4.07
CA ALA A 210 3.02 14.45 -4.56
C ALA A 210 2.95 13.27 -3.56
N GLY A 211 3.09 13.55 -2.27
CA GLY A 211 2.92 12.55 -1.20
C GLY A 211 1.53 11.94 -1.17
N THR A 212 0.47 12.76 -1.27
CA THR A 212 -0.92 12.29 -1.30
C THR A 212 -1.19 11.43 -2.55
N ILE A 213 -0.65 11.80 -3.71
CA ILE A 213 -0.74 10.99 -4.93
C ILE A 213 -0.06 9.63 -4.72
N ARG A 214 1.12 9.62 -4.09
CA ARG A 214 1.82 8.37 -3.77
C ARG A 214 1.00 7.49 -2.82
N ILE A 215 0.33 8.07 -1.83
CA ILE A 215 -0.61 7.35 -0.95
C ILE A 215 -1.73 6.69 -1.78
N ALA A 216 -2.28 7.37 -2.78
CA ALA A 216 -3.30 6.77 -3.65
C ALA A 216 -2.78 5.53 -4.40
N SER A 217 -1.53 5.53 -4.87
CA SER A 217 -0.87 4.37 -5.46
C SER A 217 -0.69 3.25 -4.44
N MET A 218 -0.10 3.54 -3.28
CA MET A 218 0.15 2.58 -2.19
C MET A 218 -1.14 1.92 -1.66
N LEU A 219 -2.24 2.65 -1.67
CA LEU A 219 -3.56 2.13 -1.29
C LEU A 219 -4.27 1.40 -2.45
N TYR A 220 -3.64 1.26 -3.60
CA TYR A 220 -4.21 0.65 -4.82
C TYR A 220 -5.52 1.31 -5.28
N LEU A 221 -5.60 2.63 -5.14
CA LEU A 221 -6.79 3.40 -5.52
C LEU A 221 -6.81 3.78 -7.00
N LEU A 222 -5.68 3.62 -7.69
CA LEU A 222 -5.54 3.96 -9.10
C LEU A 222 -5.86 2.77 -10.00
N GLU A 223 -6.31 3.08 -11.22
CA GLU A 223 -6.51 2.14 -12.33
C GLU A 223 -5.90 2.72 -13.61
N GLU A 224 -5.41 1.85 -14.50
CA GLU A 224 -4.99 2.23 -15.86
C GLU A 224 -6.21 2.62 -16.70
N ILE A 225 -6.05 3.60 -17.62
CA ILE A 225 -7.09 4.06 -18.56
C ILE A 225 -6.96 3.30 -19.88
#